data_bc50c63c3b1f2659ce9a0ab35b73f48a
#
_entry.id   bc50c63c3b1f2659ce9a0ab35b73f48a
#
_cell.length_a   1.000
_cell.length_b   1.000
_cell.length_c   1.000
_cell.angle_alpha   90.00
_cell.angle_beta   90.00
_cell.angle_gamma   90.00
#
_symmetry.space_group_name_H-M   'P 1'
#
loop_
_entity.id
_entity.type
_entity.pdbx_description
1 polymer ?
#
loop_
_entity_poly.entity_id
_entity_poly.type
_entity_poly.pdbx_seq_one_letter_code
_entity_poly.pdbx_strand_id
1 'polypeptide(L)'
;MTEQNLRRLVVDTFCSYNGAKQNSTKHKDLIDTYNTITPLPRGVKMTYSMPWCAATVSAISQKLGLTDTLLPECSCSKMIEAYQKIGRWEERDDYAPQIGDLVMYDWQDRSNYASVDNTGAPDHVGMVVDVNKTSKMMRIIEGNKGTPSSCGYRSLQINGRFIRGFCLPDYAKAAKTYRATGESAIKTTTKIEYCSVNLPILTQGATGQTVETLQLMLRALGYNIDLDGSFGPATANALGQFQKGSGLTVDKACGPLTWTALITGGELK
;
A
#
# COMPACT_ATOMS: atom_id res chain seq x y z
N MET A 1 -4.65 -6.64 17.30
CA MET A 1 -4.36 -5.30 16.71
C MET A 1 -5.63 -4.73 16.07
N THR A 2 -5.63 -3.48 15.60
CA THR A 2 -6.78 -2.94 14.84
C THR A 2 -6.79 -3.47 13.40
N GLU A 3 -7.97 -3.47 12.76
CA GLU A 3 -8.10 -3.82 11.35
C GLU A 3 -7.18 -2.95 10.47
N GLN A 4 -7.17 -1.64 10.70
CA GLN A 4 -6.37 -0.69 9.94
C GLN A 4 -4.87 -0.99 10.05
N ASN A 5 -4.40 -1.34 11.23
CA ASN A 5 -2.99 -1.71 11.44
C ASN A 5 -2.65 -3.03 10.73
N LEU A 6 -3.58 -3.98 10.70
CA LEU A 6 -3.37 -5.24 9.99
C LEU A 6 -3.34 -5.03 8.46
N ARG A 7 -4.26 -4.21 7.93
CA ARG A 7 -4.26 -3.81 6.51
C ARG A 7 -2.92 -3.13 6.14
N ARG A 8 -2.44 -2.22 6.99
CA ARG A 8 -1.16 -1.54 6.77
C ARG A 8 0.01 -2.52 6.79
N LEU A 9 0.08 -3.42 7.76
CA LEU A 9 1.12 -4.45 7.83
C LEU A 9 1.18 -5.30 6.56
N VAL A 10 0.03 -5.73 6.04
CA VAL A 10 -0.04 -6.51 4.80
C VAL A 10 0.46 -5.69 3.61
N VAL A 11 -0.02 -4.45 3.48
CA VAL A 11 0.40 -3.53 2.41
C VAL A 11 1.91 -3.27 2.47
N ASP A 12 2.44 -2.94 3.65
CA ASP A 12 3.87 -2.62 3.82
C ASP A 12 4.74 -3.85 3.52
N THR A 13 4.28 -5.04 3.91
CA THR A 13 4.97 -6.30 3.57
C THR A 13 5.02 -6.50 2.05
N PHE A 14 3.93 -6.29 1.33
CA PHE A 14 3.95 -6.37 -0.13
C PHE A 14 4.86 -5.28 -0.73
N CYS A 15 4.77 -4.04 -0.26
CA CYS A 15 5.58 -2.91 -0.73
C CYS A 15 7.08 -3.15 -0.55
N SER A 16 7.51 -3.94 0.43
CA SER A 16 8.93 -4.30 0.62
C SER A 16 9.53 -5.05 -0.57
N TYR A 17 8.68 -5.64 -1.42
CA TYR A 17 9.09 -6.31 -2.66
C TYR A 17 9.12 -5.39 -3.88
N ASN A 18 8.77 -4.12 -3.74
CA ASN A 18 8.85 -3.18 -4.88
C ASN A 18 10.24 -3.22 -5.52
N GLY A 19 10.28 -3.26 -6.86
CA GLY A 19 11.51 -3.40 -7.65
C GLY A 19 12.04 -4.83 -7.77
N ALA A 20 11.41 -5.84 -7.16
CA ALA A 20 11.79 -7.24 -7.35
C ALA A 20 11.60 -7.62 -8.82
N LYS A 21 12.69 -7.97 -9.50
CA LYS A 21 12.65 -8.45 -10.90
C LYS A 21 12.54 -9.97 -10.92
N GLN A 22 11.92 -10.53 -11.95
CA GLN A 22 11.89 -11.98 -12.17
C GLN A 22 13.31 -12.56 -12.06
N ASN A 23 13.43 -13.70 -11.39
CA ASN A 23 14.70 -14.38 -11.07
C ASN A 23 15.63 -13.66 -10.08
N SER A 24 15.29 -12.47 -9.57
CA SER A 24 16.00 -11.85 -8.46
C SER A 24 15.80 -12.63 -7.15
N THR A 25 16.67 -12.38 -6.15
CA THR A 25 16.53 -12.98 -4.80
C THR A 25 15.15 -12.72 -4.20
N LYS A 26 14.62 -11.50 -4.31
CA LYS A 26 13.29 -11.17 -3.81
C LYS A 26 12.17 -11.94 -4.53
N HIS A 27 12.28 -12.13 -5.85
CA HIS A 27 11.30 -12.93 -6.59
C HIS A 27 11.36 -14.40 -6.18
N LYS A 28 12.56 -14.97 -6.06
CA LYS A 28 12.74 -16.36 -5.62
C LYS A 28 12.18 -16.56 -4.21
N ASP A 29 12.43 -15.63 -3.28
CA ASP A 29 11.87 -15.66 -1.94
C ASP A 29 10.33 -15.69 -1.95
N LEU A 30 9.67 -14.94 -2.83
CA LEU A 30 8.21 -15.01 -2.99
C LEU A 30 7.75 -16.40 -3.47
N ILE A 31 8.38 -16.93 -4.51
CA ILE A 31 8.00 -18.25 -5.06
C ILE A 31 8.28 -19.37 -4.06
N ASP A 32 9.44 -19.34 -3.39
CA ASP A 32 9.79 -20.33 -2.38
C ASP A 32 8.84 -20.26 -1.18
N THR A 33 8.48 -19.05 -0.74
CA THR A 33 7.46 -18.86 0.32
C THR A 33 6.10 -19.40 -0.08
N TYR A 34 5.61 -19.10 -1.31
CA TYR A 34 4.38 -19.71 -1.82
C TYR A 34 4.44 -21.25 -1.73
N ASN A 35 5.56 -21.84 -2.13
CA ASN A 35 5.73 -23.29 -2.14
C ASN A 35 5.78 -23.92 -0.74
N THR A 36 5.83 -23.16 0.35
CA THR A 36 5.70 -23.65 1.73
C THR A 36 4.24 -23.76 2.20
N ILE A 37 3.28 -23.23 1.44
CA ILE A 37 1.86 -23.30 1.80
C ILE A 37 1.42 -24.77 1.84
N THR A 38 0.74 -25.17 2.91
CA THR A 38 0.28 -26.53 3.08
C THR A 38 -1.20 -26.57 3.47
N PRO A 39 -2.09 -27.22 2.69
CA PRO A 39 -1.81 -27.79 1.36
C PRO A 39 -1.57 -26.69 0.31
N LEU A 40 -0.75 -27.01 -0.70
CA LEU A 40 -0.59 -26.12 -1.85
C LEU A 40 -1.92 -25.89 -2.57
N PRO A 41 -2.26 -24.67 -2.96
CA PRO A 41 -3.44 -24.39 -3.75
C PRO A 41 -3.50 -25.28 -4.98
N ARG A 42 -4.54 -26.10 -5.08
CA ARG A 42 -4.75 -27.09 -6.14
C ARG A 42 -3.56 -28.05 -6.38
N GLY A 43 -2.66 -28.19 -5.39
CA GLY A 43 -1.43 -28.99 -5.51
C GLY A 43 -0.38 -28.40 -6.46
N VAL A 44 -0.53 -27.14 -6.88
CA VAL A 44 0.37 -26.51 -7.86
C VAL A 44 1.60 -25.95 -7.17
N LYS A 45 2.77 -26.53 -7.49
CA LYS A 45 4.08 -25.98 -7.11
C LYS A 45 4.52 -24.97 -8.16
N MET A 46 4.81 -23.75 -7.73
CA MET A 46 5.28 -22.68 -8.61
C MET A 46 6.76 -22.83 -8.95
N THR A 47 7.12 -22.45 -10.18
CA THR A 47 8.49 -22.29 -10.62
C THR A 47 8.82 -20.81 -10.87
N TYR A 48 10.10 -20.47 -10.98
CA TYR A 48 10.53 -19.08 -11.20
C TYR A 48 10.20 -18.53 -12.60
N SER A 49 9.70 -19.38 -13.52
CA SER A 49 9.31 -18.98 -14.88
C SER A 49 7.80 -18.82 -15.06
N MET A 50 6.99 -19.25 -14.08
CA MET A 50 5.53 -19.14 -14.15
C MET A 50 5.06 -17.71 -13.86
N PRO A 51 3.87 -17.29 -14.36
CA PRO A 51 3.25 -16.03 -13.95
C PRO A 51 3.04 -15.99 -12.43
N TRP A 52 3.47 -14.91 -11.77
CA TRP A 52 3.58 -14.87 -10.31
C TRP A 52 2.76 -13.77 -9.61
N CYS A 53 1.81 -13.14 -10.31
CA CYS A 53 0.96 -12.11 -9.70
C CYS A 53 0.15 -12.64 -8.51
N ALA A 54 -0.65 -13.69 -8.70
CA ALA A 54 -1.46 -14.30 -7.64
C ALA A 54 -0.59 -15.02 -6.59
N ALA A 55 0.49 -15.70 -7.03
CA ALA A 55 1.44 -16.32 -6.11
C ALA A 55 2.12 -15.31 -5.19
N THR A 56 2.35 -14.06 -5.63
CA THR A 56 2.87 -12.98 -4.76
C THR A 56 1.92 -12.69 -3.61
N VAL A 57 0.63 -12.50 -3.89
CA VAL A 57 -0.39 -12.27 -2.84
C VAL A 57 -0.38 -13.43 -1.84
N SER A 58 -0.34 -14.65 -2.34
CA SER A 58 -0.32 -15.87 -1.52
C SER A 58 0.95 -16.00 -0.68
N ALA A 59 2.11 -15.59 -1.22
CA ALA A 59 3.36 -15.56 -0.48
C ALA A 59 3.33 -14.53 0.67
N ILE A 60 2.76 -13.34 0.43
CA ILE A 60 2.55 -12.34 1.49
C ILE A 60 1.63 -12.90 2.58
N SER A 61 0.52 -13.56 2.18
CA SER A 61 -0.38 -14.24 3.09
C SER A 61 0.35 -15.26 3.98
N GLN A 62 1.15 -16.12 3.37
CA GLN A 62 1.93 -17.15 4.05
C GLN A 62 2.95 -16.56 5.02
N LYS A 63 3.71 -15.55 4.58
CA LYS A 63 4.70 -14.85 5.43
C LYS A 63 4.08 -14.27 6.71
N LEU A 64 2.85 -13.79 6.61
CA LEU A 64 2.15 -13.16 7.73
C LEU A 64 1.27 -14.12 8.52
N GLY A 65 1.16 -15.39 8.13
CA GLY A 65 0.24 -16.34 8.77
C GLY A 65 -1.22 -15.94 8.61
N LEU A 66 -1.59 -15.37 7.45
CA LEU A 66 -2.93 -14.84 7.15
C LEU A 66 -3.65 -15.65 6.08
N THR A 67 -3.34 -16.93 5.92
CA THR A 67 -3.89 -17.79 4.86
C THR A 67 -5.41 -17.99 4.92
N ASP A 68 -6.03 -17.75 6.07
CA ASP A 68 -7.49 -17.74 6.23
C ASP A 68 -8.13 -16.38 5.90
N THR A 69 -7.31 -15.36 5.63
CA THR A 69 -7.74 -13.98 5.37
C THR A 69 -7.42 -13.57 3.94
N LEU A 70 -6.16 -13.66 3.56
CA LEU A 70 -5.68 -13.54 2.19
C LEU A 70 -5.60 -14.96 1.61
N LEU A 71 -6.70 -15.42 1.00
CA LEU A 71 -6.85 -16.80 0.55
C LEU A 71 -5.79 -17.15 -0.49
N PRO A 72 -4.93 -18.17 -0.22
CA PRO A 72 -3.84 -18.50 -1.14
C PRO A 72 -4.34 -19.11 -2.46
N GLU A 73 -3.81 -18.60 -3.56
CA GLU A 73 -4.04 -19.12 -4.90
C GLU A 73 -2.92 -18.69 -5.86
N CYS A 74 -2.70 -19.40 -6.94
CA CYS A 74 -1.77 -19.04 -8.01
C CYS A 74 -2.47 -18.74 -9.35
N SER A 75 -3.80 -18.72 -9.36
CA SER A 75 -4.65 -18.40 -10.51
C SER A 75 -5.62 -17.28 -10.12
N CYS A 76 -5.68 -16.22 -10.91
CA CYS A 76 -6.60 -15.11 -10.67
C CYS A 76 -8.06 -15.55 -10.69
N SER A 77 -8.46 -16.38 -11.65
CA SER A 77 -9.84 -16.90 -11.71
C SER A 77 -10.20 -17.73 -10.48
N LYS A 78 -9.30 -18.60 -10.02
CA LYS A 78 -9.55 -19.43 -8.84
C LYS A 78 -9.51 -18.61 -7.54
N MET A 79 -8.75 -17.53 -7.51
CA MET A 79 -8.78 -16.58 -6.40
C MET A 79 -10.15 -15.88 -6.31
N ILE A 80 -10.73 -15.42 -7.42
CA ILE A 80 -12.09 -14.88 -7.46
C ILE A 80 -13.10 -15.93 -6.94
N GLU A 81 -13.06 -17.16 -7.45
CA GLU A 81 -13.96 -18.23 -7.00
C GLU A 81 -13.86 -18.49 -5.48
N ALA A 82 -12.64 -18.42 -4.92
CA ALA A 82 -12.44 -18.59 -3.49
C ALA A 82 -13.11 -17.48 -2.69
N TYR A 83 -12.99 -16.22 -3.12
CA TYR A 83 -13.63 -15.09 -2.46
C TYR A 83 -15.15 -15.05 -2.69
N GLN A 84 -15.65 -15.50 -3.85
CA GLN A 84 -17.08 -15.66 -4.10
C GLN A 84 -17.71 -16.68 -3.13
N LYS A 85 -17.04 -17.83 -2.92
CA LYS A 85 -17.53 -18.88 -2.00
C LYS A 85 -17.75 -18.40 -0.56
N ILE A 86 -16.98 -17.40 -0.11
CA ILE A 86 -17.11 -16.83 1.23
C ILE A 86 -17.88 -15.50 1.25
N GLY A 87 -18.51 -15.11 0.12
CA GLY A 87 -19.27 -13.86 0.02
C GLY A 87 -18.43 -12.59 0.16
N ARG A 88 -17.15 -12.65 -0.25
CA ARG A 88 -16.18 -11.56 -0.15
C ARG A 88 -15.63 -11.12 -1.52
N TRP A 89 -16.38 -11.34 -2.58
CA TRP A 89 -16.14 -10.79 -3.92
C TRP A 89 -17.05 -9.59 -4.16
N GLU A 90 -16.50 -8.50 -4.67
CA GLU A 90 -17.21 -7.25 -4.95
C GLU A 90 -16.93 -6.79 -6.39
N GLU A 91 -18.00 -6.55 -7.14
CA GLU A 91 -17.91 -6.12 -8.55
C GLU A 91 -18.83 -4.93 -8.88
N ARG A 92 -19.40 -4.29 -7.86
CA ARG A 92 -20.25 -3.12 -8.07
C ARG A 92 -19.41 -1.90 -8.45
N ASP A 93 -19.90 -1.09 -9.40
CA ASP A 93 -19.22 0.10 -9.89
C ASP A 93 -19.12 1.23 -8.86
N ASP A 94 -19.98 1.24 -7.84
CA ASP A 94 -19.96 2.23 -6.76
C ASP A 94 -19.07 1.83 -5.57
N TYR A 95 -18.42 0.68 -5.64
CA TYR A 95 -17.54 0.24 -4.58
C TYR A 95 -16.34 1.16 -4.39
N ALA A 96 -16.10 1.55 -3.14
CA ALA A 96 -14.93 2.34 -2.75
C ALA A 96 -13.86 1.42 -2.12
N PRO A 97 -12.81 1.04 -2.86
CA PRO A 97 -11.79 0.13 -2.35
C PRO A 97 -11.04 0.72 -1.15
N GLN A 98 -10.52 -0.18 -0.32
CA GLN A 98 -9.68 0.15 0.83
C GLN A 98 -8.27 -0.41 0.65
N ILE A 99 -7.30 0.13 1.38
CA ILE A 99 -5.95 -0.44 1.38
C ILE A 99 -6.00 -1.91 1.80
N GLY A 100 -5.24 -2.75 1.11
CA GLY A 100 -5.22 -4.19 1.34
C GLY A 100 -6.27 -4.98 0.59
N ASP A 101 -7.27 -4.35 -0.05
CA ASP A 101 -8.16 -5.05 -0.96
C ASP A 101 -7.37 -5.50 -2.20
N LEU A 102 -7.76 -6.65 -2.76
CA LEU A 102 -7.14 -7.14 -3.98
C LEU A 102 -7.98 -6.72 -5.16
N VAL A 103 -7.36 -6.06 -6.13
CA VAL A 103 -8.00 -5.67 -7.38
C VAL A 103 -7.67 -6.68 -8.46
N MET A 104 -8.70 -7.20 -9.11
CA MET A 104 -8.61 -8.13 -10.23
C MET A 104 -8.78 -7.37 -11.54
N TYR A 105 -7.99 -7.72 -12.54
CA TYR A 105 -7.97 -7.09 -13.85
C TYR A 105 -8.42 -8.05 -14.96
N ASP A 106 -9.04 -7.48 -15.97
CA ASP A 106 -9.17 -8.04 -17.31
C ASP A 106 -8.56 -7.04 -18.32
N TRP A 107 -7.32 -7.27 -18.71
CA TRP A 107 -6.64 -6.43 -19.70
C TRP A 107 -7.16 -6.60 -21.12
N GLN A 108 -7.94 -7.67 -21.35
CA GLN A 108 -8.52 -7.99 -22.65
C GLN A 108 -9.88 -7.37 -22.84
N ASP A 109 -10.42 -6.73 -21.79
CA ASP A 109 -11.67 -5.99 -21.90
C ASP A 109 -11.56 -4.92 -22.97
N ARG A 110 -12.27 -5.15 -24.09
CA ARG A 110 -12.37 -4.26 -25.24
C ARG A 110 -13.65 -3.43 -25.22
N SER A 111 -14.45 -3.57 -24.17
CA SER A 111 -15.69 -2.84 -24.02
C SER A 111 -15.43 -1.33 -23.97
N ASN A 112 -16.43 -0.57 -24.35
CA ASN A 112 -16.39 0.88 -24.32
C ASN A 112 -16.21 1.38 -22.89
N TYR A 113 -15.44 2.44 -22.66
CA TYR A 113 -15.26 3.07 -21.33
C TYR A 113 -16.56 3.39 -20.59
N ALA A 114 -17.70 3.35 -21.26
CA ALA A 114 -19.02 3.60 -20.69
C ALA A 114 -19.70 2.35 -20.11
N SER A 115 -19.18 1.16 -20.38
CA SER A 115 -19.69 -0.11 -19.86
C SER A 115 -18.56 -0.81 -19.11
N VAL A 116 -18.49 -0.58 -17.81
CA VAL A 116 -17.79 -1.49 -16.92
C VAL A 116 -18.63 -2.76 -16.89
N ASP A 117 -18.32 -3.69 -17.75
CA ASP A 117 -18.91 -5.00 -17.63
C ASP A 117 -17.99 -5.82 -16.72
N ASN A 118 -18.36 -6.07 -15.52
CA ASN A 118 -17.64 -6.91 -14.58
C ASN A 118 -17.64 -8.40 -15.02
N THR A 119 -17.59 -8.65 -16.32
CA THR A 119 -17.49 -9.96 -16.96
C THR A 119 -16.07 -10.17 -17.47
N GLY A 120 -15.79 -11.33 -18.04
CA GLY A 120 -14.47 -11.66 -18.60
C GLY A 120 -13.58 -12.45 -17.66
N ALA A 121 -12.47 -12.91 -18.22
CA ALA A 121 -11.50 -13.75 -17.51
C ALA A 121 -10.42 -12.88 -16.85
N PRO A 122 -10.26 -12.96 -15.51
CA PRO A 122 -9.23 -12.19 -14.84
C PRO A 122 -7.85 -12.73 -15.20
N ASP A 123 -6.99 -11.86 -15.69
CA ASP A 123 -5.63 -12.21 -16.11
C ASP A 123 -4.54 -11.67 -15.19
N HIS A 124 -4.90 -10.78 -14.24
CA HIS A 124 -3.94 -10.19 -13.31
C HIS A 124 -4.56 -9.81 -11.97
N VAL A 125 -3.71 -9.64 -10.95
CA VAL A 125 -4.10 -9.19 -9.61
C VAL A 125 -3.05 -8.27 -9.01
N GLY A 126 -3.52 -7.25 -8.29
CA GLY A 126 -2.70 -6.37 -7.45
C GLY A 126 -3.36 -6.10 -6.11
N MET A 127 -2.66 -5.42 -5.22
CA MET A 127 -3.17 -5.00 -3.93
C MET A 127 -3.26 -3.48 -3.87
N VAL A 128 -4.39 -2.96 -3.41
CA VAL A 128 -4.61 -1.53 -3.22
C VAL A 128 -3.73 -1.03 -2.06
N VAL A 129 -2.89 -0.04 -2.31
CA VAL A 129 -1.98 0.54 -1.31
C VAL A 129 -2.36 1.96 -0.91
N ASP A 130 -3.09 2.66 -1.76
CA ASP A 130 -3.59 4.01 -1.50
C ASP A 130 -4.84 4.30 -2.33
N VAL A 131 -5.73 5.15 -1.81
CA VAL A 131 -6.98 5.54 -2.47
C VAL A 131 -7.19 7.04 -2.32
N ASN A 132 -7.18 7.75 -3.43
CA ASN A 132 -7.57 9.16 -3.48
C ASN A 132 -9.03 9.28 -3.89
N LYS A 133 -9.91 9.54 -2.93
CA LYS A 133 -11.37 9.65 -3.15
C LYS A 133 -11.75 10.87 -3.98
N THR A 134 -10.97 11.96 -3.90
CA THR A 134 -11.24 13.20 -4.63
C THR A 134 -10.96 13.03 -6.12
N SER A 135 -9.81 12.49 -6.47
CA SER A 135 -9.45 12.22 -7.87
C SER A 135 -10.01 10.89 -8.40
N LYS A 136 -10.67 10.10 -7.55
CA LYS A 136 -11.15 8.74 -7.86
C LYS A 136 -10.05 7.82 -8.42
N MET A 137 -8.86 7.96 -7.89
CA MET A 137 -7.69 7.15 -8.27
C MET A 137 -7.30 6.22 -7.13
N MET A 138 -6.86 5.03 -7.47
CA MET A 138 -6.19 4.11 -6.55
C MET A 138 -4.78 3.81 -7.02
N ARG A 139 -3.85 3.67 -6.06
CA ARG A 139 -2.50 3.17 -6.30
C ARG A 139 -2.44 1.71 -5.87
N ILE A 140 -1.81 0.90 -6.67
CA ILE A 140 -1.81 -0.55 -6.53
C ILE A 140 -0.36 -1.04 -6.61
N ILE A 141 -0.01 -2.06 -5.83
CA ILE A 141 1.23 -2.82 -5.98
C ILE A 141 0.94 -4.18 -6.60
N GLU A 142 1.76 -4.59 -7.56
CA GLU A 142 1.56 -5.80 -8.35
C GLU A 142 2.85 -6.62 -8.42
N GLY A 143 2.76 -7.92 -8.29
CA GLY A 143 3.79 -8.84 -8.77
C GLY A 143 3.59 -9.16 -10.26
N ASN A 144 4.60 -9.62 -10.95
CA ASN A 144 4.54 -10.00 -12.37
C ASN A 144 4.07 -8.87 -13.31
N LYS A 145 4.47 -7.64 -13.04
CA LYS A 145 4.09 -6.45 -13.80
C LYS A 145 5.08 -6.16 -14.91
N GLY A 146 4.57 -5.96 -16.13
CA GLY A 146 5.36 -5.45 -17.27
C GLY A 146 6.32 -6.46 -17.89
N THR A 147 7.13 -5.95 -18.84
CA THR A 147 8.17 -6.71 -19.53
C THR A 147 9.44 -5.88 -19.56
N PRO A 148 10.55 -6.29 -18.92
CA PRO A 148 10.67 -7.51 -18.10
C PRO A 148 9.83 -7.48 -16.83
N SER A 149 9.37 -8.68 -16.41
CA SER A 149 8.47 -8.85 -15.28
C SER A 149 9.10 -8.40 -13.95
N SER A 150 8.36 -7.61 -13.18
CA SER A 150 8.80 -7.08 -11.89
C SER A 150 7.64 -6.87 -10.91
N CYS A 151 7.96 -6.66 -9.64
CA CYS A 151 7.03 -6.10 -8.67
C CYS A 151 7.07 -4.56 -8.76
N GLY A 152 5.92 -3.92 -8.85
CA GLY A 152 5.89 -2.46 -9.00
C GLY A 152 4.51 -1.85 -8.85
N TYR A 153 4.47 -0.53 -8.84
CA TYR A 153 3.24 0.22 -8.66
C TYR A 153 2.53 0.51 -9.98
N ARG A 154 1.20 0.62 -9.87
CA ARG A 154 0.30 1.12 -10.90
C ARG A 154 -0.70 2.08 -10.28
N SER A 155 -1.16 3.09 -11.03
CA SER A 155 -2.30 3.90 -10.67
C SER A 155 -3.41 3.69 -11.69
N LEU A 156 -4.62 3.43 -11.21
CA LEU A 156 -5.81 3.27 -12.03
C LEU A 156 -6.97 4.08 -11.44
N GLN A 157 -7.92 4.41 -12.29
CA GLN A 157 -9.18 4.96 -11.87
C GLN A 157 -9.96 3.88 -11.09
N ILE A 158 -10.59 4.27 -9.98
CA ILE A 158 -11.50 3.39 -9.24
C ILE A 158 -12.66 3.03 -10.18
N ASN A 159 -12.95 1.75 -10.30
CA ASN A 159 -13.96 1.22 -11.21
C ASN A 159 -13.74 1.65 -12.68
N GLY A 160 -12.48 1.73 -13.09
CA GLY A 160 -12.09 1.98 -14.48
C GLY A 160 -12.18 0.73 -15.33
N ARG A 161 -12.07 0.91 -16.65
CA ARG A 161 -12.28 -0.06 -17.72
C ARG A 161 -11.69 -1.46 -17.49
N PHE A 162 -10.53 -1.56 -16.88
CA PHE A 162 -9.83 -2.84 -16.73
C PHE A 162 -10.08 -3.52 -15.38
N ILE A 163 -10.97 -2.96 -14.57
CA ILE A 163 -11.27 -3.52 -13.25
C ILE A 163 -12.33 -4.61 -13.41
N ARG A 164 -11.94 -5.85 -13.11
CA ARG A 164 -12.86 -7.00 -13.08
C ARG A 164 -13.63 -7.07 -11.76
N GLY A 165 -13.10 -6.51 -10.70
CA GLY A 165 -13.68 -6.45 -9.37
C GLY A 165 -12.63 -6.58 -8.27
N PHE A 166 -13.11 -6.77 -7.04
CA PHE A 166 -12.26 -6.77 -5.84
C PHE A 166 -12.49 -8.02 -4.98
N CYS A 167 -11.41 -8.62 -4.51
CA CYS A 167 -11.46 -9.57 -3.41
C CYS A 167 -11.25 -8.82 -2.09
N LEU A 168 -12.11 -9.08 -1.11
CA LEU A 168 -12.17 -8.35 0.17
C LEU A 168 -11.71 -9.22 1.33
N PRO A 169 -10.41 -9.26 1.67
CA PRO A 169 -9.93 -10.05 2.80
C PRO A 169 -10.56 -9.62 4.12
N ASP A 170 -10.93 -10.58 4.98
CA ASP A 170 -11.59 -10.28 6.25
C ASP A 170 -10.61 -9.85 7.34
N TYR A 171 -9.99 -8.70 7.14
CA TYR A 171 -9.05 -8.13 8.11
C TYR A 171 -9.72 -7.81 9.45
N ALA A 172 -11.01 -7.45 9.47
CA ALA A 172 -11.73 -7.18 10.71
C ALA A 172 -11.82 -8.42 11.61
N LYS A 173 -12.08 -9.58 11.00
CA LYS A 173 -12.07 -10.87 11.72
C LYS A 173 -10.65 -11.24 12.14
N ALA A 174 -9.70 -11.18 11.21
CA ALA A 174 -8.31 -11.56 11.47
C ALA A 174 -7.67 -10.71 12.59
N ALA A 175 -7.90 -9.41 12.61
CA ALA A 175 -7.31 -8.49 13.58
C ALA A 175 -7.65 -8.84 15.05
N LYS A 176 -8.77 -9.51 15.29
CA LYS A 176 -9.20 -9.94 16.66
C LYS A 176 -8.27 -11.00 17.24
N THR A 177 -7.78 -11.90 16.41
CA THR A 177 -6.99 -13.07 16.82
C THR A 177 -5.54 -13.03 16.35
N TYR A 178 -5.21 -12.10 15.42
CA TYR A 178 -3.88 -12.05 14.84
C TYR A 178 -2.79 -11.92 15.89
N ARG A 179 -1.88 -12.88 15.85
CA ARG A 179 -0.61 -12.87 16.58
C ARG A 179 0.46 -13.09 15.53
N ALA A 180 1.43 -12.19 15.43
CA ALA A 180 2.55 -12.38 14.53
C ALA A 180 3.22 -13.72 14.82
N THR A 181 3.30 -14.59 13.81
CA THR A 181 3.90 -15.93 13.91
C THR A 181 5.33 -15.91 13.37
N GLY A 182 6.23 -16.60 14.06
CA GLY A 182 7.60 -16.81 13.60
C GLY A 182 8.56 -15.63 13.78
N GLU A 183 9.70 -15.68 13.15
CA GLU A 183 10.79 -14.68 13.23
C GLU A 183 10.42 -13.29 12.71
N SER A 184 9.29 -13.16 12.01
CA SER A 184 8.63 -11.87 11.73
C SER A 184 7.70 -11.41 12.83
N ALA A 185 7.63 -12.08 13.98
CA ALA A 185 7.16 -11.45 15.18
C ALA A 185 8.14 -10.31 15.48
N ILE A 186 7.87 -9.14 14.88
CA ILE A 186 8.31 -7.89 15.48
C ILE A 186 7.83 -8.02 16.93
N LYS A 187 8.76 -8.36 17.81
CA LYS A 187 8.50 -8.27 19.25
C LYS A 187 7.89 -6.89 19.43
N THR A 188 6.59 -6.87 19.75
CA THR A 188 5.92 -5.68 20.25
C THR A 188 6.36 -5.50 21.71
N THR A 189 7.63 -5.53 21.94
CA THR A 189 8.31 -4.66 22.84
C THR A 189 8.67 -3.46 21.99
N THR A 190 7.86 -2.45 22.10
CA THR A 190 8.03 -1.07 21.71
C THR A 190 9.50 -0.67 21.51
N LYS A 191 10.09 -1.14 20.44
CA LYS A 191 11.20 -0.55 19.77
C LYS A 191 10.85 -0.62 18.30
N ILE A 192 9.94 0.29 17.89
CA ILE A 192 9.96 0.75 16.52
C ILE A 192 11.41 1.18 16.36
N GLU A 193 12.23 0.36 15.70
CA GLU A 193 13.43 0.88 15.11
C GLU A 193 12.92 1.82 14.03
N TYR A 194 12.70 3.05 14.47
CA TYR A 194 12.58 4.15 13.56
C TYR A 194 13.83 4.07 12.69
N CYS A 195 13.67 3.84 11.39
CA CYS A 195 14.63 4.35 10.45
C CYS A 195 14.74 5.82 10.84
N SER A 196 15.76 6.17 11.58
CA SER A 196 16.00 7.56 11.97
C SER A 196 16.44 8.26 10.68
N VAL A 197 15.47 8.72 9.91
CA VAL A 197 15.71 9.76 8.93
C VAL A 197 16.07 10.96 9.79
N ASN A 198 17.35 11.27 9.88
CA ASN A 198 17.82 12.51 10.46
C ASN A 198 17.36 13.64 9.54
N LEU A 199 16.12 14.07 9.70
CA LEU A 199 15.65 15.27 9.05
C LEU A 199 16.36 16.46 9.69
N PRO A 200 17.00 17.32 8.89
CA PRO A 200 17.74 18.46 9.44
C PRO A 200 16.78 19.42 10.16
N ILE A 201 17.29 20.10 11.16
CA ILE A 201 16.56 21.25 11.72
C ILE A 201 16.62 22.36 10.67
N LEU A 202 15.44 22.77 10.18
CA LEU A 202 15.32 23.86 9.23
C LEU A 202 14.91 25.14 9.95
N THR A 203 15.62 26.22 9.67
CA THR A 203 15.33 27.57 10.16
C THR A 203 15.32 28.55 9.01
N GLN A 204 14.85 29.77 9.25
CA GLN A 204 14.88 30.83 8.25
C GLN A 204 16.29 31.01 7.70
N GLY A 205 16.43 31.07 6.39
CA GLY A 205 17.70 31.11 5.66
C GLY A 205 18.13 29.75 5.09
N ALA A 206 17.54 28.62 5.53
CA ALA A 206 17.80 27.34 4.93
C ALA A 206 17.28 27.28 3.46
N THR A 207 17.95 26.50 2.61
CA THR A 207 17.57 26.31 1.20
C THR A 207 17.72 24.86 0.76
N GLY A 208 17.06 24.48 -0.35
CA GLY A 208 17.21 23.19 -0.99
C GLY A 208 16.00 22.28 -0.82
N GLN A 209 16.15 21.03 -1.27
CA GLN A 209 15.05 20.08 -1.44
C GLN A 209 14.30 19.73 -0.15
N THR A 210 14.98 19.76 1.00
CA THR A 210 14.32 19.51 2.30
C THR A 210 13.40 20.68 2.69
N VAL A 211 13.75 21.90 2.29
CA VAL A 211 12.87 23.09 2.47
C VAL A 211 11.67 22.99 1.55
N GLU A 212 11.87 22.58 0.30
CA GLU A 212 10.78 22.34 -0.65
C GLU A 212 9.82 21.26 -0.13
N THR A 213 10.35 20.18 0.47
CA THR A 213 9.55 19.14 1.12
C THR A 213 8.71 19.71 2.28
N LEU A 214 9.29 20.55 3.13
CA LEU A 214 8.57 21.26 4.20
C LEU A 214 7.45 22.13 3.63
N GLN A 215 7.75 22.90 2.60
CA GLN A 215 6.78 23.77 1.93
C GLN A 215 5.64 22.95 1.31
N LEU A 216 5.95 21.81 0.69
CA LEU A 216 4.95 20.91 0.15
C LEU A 216 4.00 20.36 1.23
N MET A 217 4.53 19.95 2.38
CA MET A 217 3.73 19.51 3.52
C MET A 217 2.82 20.60 4.06
N LEU A 218 3.35 21.81 4.23
CA LEU A 218 2.57 22.97 4.67
C LEU A 218 1.46 23.33 3.66
N ARG A 219 1.75 23.28 2.35
CA ARG A 219 0.71 23.47 1.30
C ARG A 219 -0.35 22.40 1.35
N ALA A 220 0.01 21.15 1.56
CA ALA A 220 -0.94 20.05 1.69
C ALA A 220 -1.88 20.23 2.90
N LEU A 221 -1.42 20.96 3.93
CA LEU A 221 -2.21 21.34 5.10
C LEU A 221 -2.98 22.67 4.92
N GLY A 222 -2.94 23.27 3.73
CA GLY A 222 -3.73 24.44 3.37
C GLY A 222 -3.01 25.80 3.52
N TYR A 223 -1.72 25.80 3.85
CA TYR A 223 -0.97 27.06 3.91
C TYR A 223 -0.58 27.54 2.51
N ASN A 224 -0.89 28.79 2.20
CA ASN A 224 -0.57 29.38 0.89
C ASN A 224 0.86 29.94 0.88
N ILE A 225 1.81 29.13 0.40
CA ILE A 225 3.23 29.49 0.27
C ILE A 225 3.79 28.94 -1.05
N ASP A 226 4.85 29.53 -1.55
CA ASP A 226 5.55 29.07 -2.74
C ASP A 226 6.42 27.83 -2.46
N LEU A 227 6.62 26.99 -3.47
CA LEU A 227 7.52 25.84 -3.44
C LEU A 227 8.85 26.22 -4.12
N ASP A 228 9.57 27.14 -3.52
CA ASP A 228 10.80 27.72 -4.06
C ASP A 228 12.08 27.15 -3.44
N GLY A 229 11.93 26.20 -2.49
CA GLY A 229 13.04 25.61 -1.76
C GLY A 229 13.80 26.60 -0.89
N SER A 230 13.21 27.78 -0.58
CA SER A 230 13.82 28.82 0.26
C SER A 230 13.00 29.02 1.53
N PHE A 231 13.62 28.83 2.70
CA PHE A 231 12.99 29.08 3.98
C PHE A 231 12.97 30.57 4.28
N GLY A 232 12.14 31.30 3.56
CA GLY A 232 11.94 32.73 3.73
C GLY A 232 10.93 33.07 4.83
N PRO A 233 10.61 34.40 5.01
CA PRO A 233 9.63 34.85 5.99
C PRO A 233 8.24 34.24 5.81
N ALA A 234 7.82 33.96 4.58
CA ALA A 234 6.54 33.32 4.26
C ALA A 234 6.48 31.89 4.83
N THR A 235 7.51 31.08 4.56
CA THR A 235 7.65 29.72 5.08
C THR A 235 7.72 29.72 6.61
N ALA A 236 8.49 30.66 7.21
CA ALA A 236 8.61 30.81 8.66
C ALA A 236 7.25 31.15 9.33
N ASN A 237 6.45 32.01 8.70
CA ASN A 237 5.13 32.37 9.21
C ASN A 237 4.13 31.24 9.10
N ALA A 238 4.10 30.52 7.97
CA ALA A 238 3.26 29.35 7.77
C ALA A 238 3.60 28.25 8.79
N LEU A 239 4.90 27.99 9.00
CA LEU A 239 5.35 27.01 9.99
C LEU A 239 4.96 27.41 11.42
N GLY A 240 5.08 28.68 11.78
CA GLY A 240 4.66 29.18 13.08
C GLY A 240 3.15 29.06 13.31
N GLN A 241 2.33 29.27 12.27
CA GLN A 241 0.88 29.03 12.33
C GLN A 241 0.58 27.54 12.51
N PHE A 242 1.26 26.67 11.78
CA PHE A 242 1.14 25.22 11.92
C PHE A 242 1.52 24.78 13.34
N GLN A 243 2.67 25.23 13.86
CA GLN A 243 3.11 24.91 15.23
C GLN A 243 2.06 25.33 16.27
N LYS A 244 1.51 26.54 16.14
CA LYS A 244 0.43 27.02 17.01
C LYS A 244 -0.82 26.14 16.93
N GLY A 245 -1.25 25.76 15.72
CA GLY A 245 -2.41 24.89 15.49
C GLY A 245 -2.22 23.47 16.02
N SER A 246 -0.98 22.99 16.04
CA SER A 246 -0.60 21.65 16.53
C SER A 246 -0.20 21.62 18.02
N GLY A 247 -0.36 22.74 18.74
CA GLY A 247 0.01 22.82 20.16
C GLY A 247 1.51 22.74 20.46
N LEU A 248 2.35 23.04 19.47
CA LEU A 248 3.81 23.05 19.60
C LEU A 248 4.32 24.44 20.04
N THR A 249 5.55 24.48 20.53
CA THR A 249 6.27 25.74 20.73
C THR A 249 6.42 26.45 19.39
N VAL A 250 6.02 27.71 19.32
CA VAL A 250 6.09 28.54 18.11
C VAL A 250 7.48 29.19 18.00
N ASP A 251 8.45 28.38 17.60
CA ASP A 251 9.85 28.83 17.41
C ASP A 251 10.20 29.08 15.93
N LYS A 252 9.28 28.76 15.02
CA LYS A 252 9.45 28.82 13.57
C LYS A 252 10.66 28.03 13.05
N ALA A 253 11.08 27.01 13.81
CA ALA A 253 12.08 26.04 13.41
C ALA A 253 11.44 24.67 13.17
N CYS A 254 11.78 24.03 12.06
CA CYS A 254 11.29 22.68 11.78
C CYS A 254 12.25 21.67 12.39
N GLY A 255 12.14 21.46 13.69
CA GLY A 255 12.85 20.43 14.45
C GLY A 255 12.10 19.10 14.51
N PRO A 256 12.62 18.09 15.25
CA PRO A 256 12.07 16.73 15.28
C PRO A 256 10.57 16.66 15.64
N LEU A 257 10.11 17.44 16.63
CA LEU A 257 8.70 17.48 17.02
C LEU A 257 7.82 18.08 15.93
N THR A 258 8.31 19.12 15.26
CA THR A 258 7.60 19.77 14.16
C THR A 258 7.52 18.85 12.93
N TRP A 259 8.61 18.16 12.59
CA TRP A 259 8.60 17.14 11.55
C TRP A 259 7.62 16.03 11.86
N THR A 260 7.61 15.52 13.10
CA THR A 260 6.66 14.49 13.53
C THR A 260 5.22 14.97 13.35
N ALA A 261 4.88 16.16 13.79
CA ALA A 261 3.55 16.73 13.65
C ALA A 261 3.14 16.91 12.18
N LEU A 262 4.05 17.36 11.32
CA LEU A 262 3.80 17.48 9.88
C LEU A 262 3.50 16.12 9.23
N ILE A 263 4.26 15.09 9.58
CA ILE A 263 4.11 13.73 9.05
C ILE A 263 2.80 13.08 9.54
N THR A 264 2.38 13.36 10.77
CA THR A 264 1.15 12.80 11.38
C THR A 264 -0.10 13.64 11.14
N GLY A 265 0.00 14.71 10.32
CA GLY A 265 -1.14 15.59 10.03
C GLY A 265 -1.57 16.48 11.21
N GLY A 266 -0.66 16.75 12.15
CA GLY A 266 -0.91 17.62 13.32
C GLY A 266 -1.46 16.88 14.55
N GLU A 267 -1.70 15.58 14.50
CA GLU A 267 -2.13 14.81 15.66
C GLU A 267 -0.93 14.35 16.52
N LEU A 268 -0.46 15.21 17.40
CA LEU A 268 0.32 14.81 18.57
C LEU A 268 -0.66 14.65 19.73
N LYS A 269 -1.09 13.44 19.99
CA LYS A 269 -1.77 13.05 21.25
C LYS A 269 -0.89 12.12 22.02
#